data_40fbac263036de2eed6c2bbf35c42a89
#
_entry.id   40fbac263036de2eed6c2bbf35c42a89
#
_cell.length_a   1.000
_cell.length_b   1.000
_cell.length_c   1.000
_cell.angle_alpha   90.00
_cell.angle_beta   90.00
_cell.angle_gamma   90.00
#
_symmetry.space_group_name_H-M   'P 1'
#
loop_
_entity.id
_entity.type
_entity.pdbx_description
1 polymer ?
#
loop_
_entity_poly.entity_id
_entity_poly.type
_entity_poly.pdbx_seq_one_letter_code
_entity_poly.pdbx_strand_id
1 'polypeptide(L)'
;NPDKYNHWKLTIDGNIAYLAMDVSEDSTLNPGYELKLNSYDLGVDIELYDAIQRLRFEHPEVGCVVMCSNKPNVFCAGANIRMLGKSTHDHKVNFCKFTNETRNGIEDASENSRQKFICAINGTAAGGGYELALATDYIMLIDDGASTVSLPELPLLAVLPGTGGLTRLVDKRKVRHDRADVFCTTTEGMR
;
A
#
# COMPACT_ATOMS: atom_id res chain seq x y z
N ASN A 1 6.86 -12.27 -14.29
CA ASN A 1 6.58 -13.58 -13.71
C ASN A 1 6.58 -13.50 -12.20
N PRO A 2 5.45 -13.79 -11.51
CA PRO A 2 5.33 -13.68 -10.06
C PRO A 2 6.36 -14.50 -9.26
N ASP A 3 6.83 -15.63 -9.80
CA ASP A 3 7.88 -16.45 -9.15
C ASP A 3 9.23 -15.71 -9.01
N LYS A 4 9.40 -14.57 -9.68
CA LYS A 4 10.62 -13.76 -9.66
C LYS A 4 10.47 -12.47 -8.87
N TYR A 5 9.32 -12.26 -8.22
CA TYR A 5 9.14 -11.08 -7.37
C TYR A 5 10.04 -11.17 -6.13
N ASN A 6 10.63 -10.04 -5.77
CA ASN A 6 11.46 -9.89 -4.57
C ASN A 6 10.65 -9.40 -3.35
N HIS A 7 9.49 -8.80 -3.60
CA HIS A 7 8.76 -8.01 -2.60
C HIS A 7 7.33 -8.49 -2.38
N TRP A 8 6.74 -9.17 -3.36
CA TRP A 8 5.38 -9.68 -3.26
C TRP A 8 5.32 -11.17 -3.54
N LYS A 9 4.45 -11.85 -2.83
CA LYS A 9 4.13 -13.27 -3.08
C LYS A 9 2.69 -13.37 -3.50
N LEU A 10 2.47 -13.86 -4.72
CA LEU A 10 1.16 -14.13 -5.27
C LEU A 10 0.86 -15.61 -5.19
N THR A 11 -0.22 -15.98 -4.51
CA THR A 11 -0.73 -17.35 -4.44
C THR A 11 -2.21 -17.35 -4.80
N ILE A 12 -2.65 -18.30 -5.61
CA ILE A 12 -4.05 -18.43 -6.03
C ILE A 12 -4.60 -19.76 -5.49
N ASP A 13 -5.73 -19.67 -4.81
CA ASP A 13 -6.46 -20.81 -4.29
C ASP A 13 -7.93 -20.69 -4.73
N GLY A 14 -8.27 -21.42 -5.79
CA GLY A 14 -9.58 -21.36 -6.41
C GLY A 14 -9.92 -19.96 -6.92
N ASN A 15 -10.93 -19.34 -6.35
CA ASN A 15 -11.38 -17.99 -6.70
C ASN A 15 -10.84 -16.89 -5.76
N ILE A 16 -9.87 -17.23 -4.92
CA ILE A 16 -9.20 -16.28 -3.99
C ILE A 16 -7.73 -16.20 -4.34
N ALA A 17 -7.22 -14.97 -4.45
CA ALA A 17 -5.79 -14.70 -4.53
C ALA A 17 -5.29 -14.09 -3.23
N TYR A 18 -4.12 -14.52 -2.78
CA TYR A 18 -3.39 -13.93 -1.68
C TYR A 18 -2.19 -13.18 -2.25
N LEU A 19 -2.13 -11.89 -1.99
CA LEU A 19 -1.06 -11.00 -2.40
C LEU A 19 -0.35 -10.51 -1.14
N ALA A 20 0.69 -11.24 -0.74
CA ALA A 20 1.40 -11.02 0.51
C ALA A 20 2.62 -10.12 0.29
N MET A 21 2.67 -9.01 1.02
CA MET A 21 3.81 -8.11 1.07
C MET A 21 4.92 -8.71 1.94
N ASP A 22 6.08 -8.95 1.34
CA ASP A 22 7.26 -9.51 1.99
C ASP A 22 8.51 -8.87 1.40
N VAL A 23 8.64 -7.56 1.66
CA VAL A 23 9.68 -6.74 1.01
C VAL A 23 11.06 -7.23 1.39
N SER A 24 11.85 -7.59 0.39
CA SER A 24 13.29 -7.87 0.53
C SER A 24 14.03 -6.58 0.81
N GLU A 25 14.67 -6.48 1.98
CA GLU A 25 15.27 -5.22 2.47
C GLU A 25 16.42 -4.73 1.58
N ASP A 26 17.16 -5.66 0.98
CA ASP A 26 18.35 -5.39 0.17
C ASP A 26 18.06 -5.30 -1.34
N SER A 27 16.86 -5.71 -1.79
CA SER A 27 16.49 -5.71 -3.21
C SER A 27 15.92 -4.36 -3.65
N THR A 28 16.69 -3.30 -3.43
CA THR A 28 16.30 -1.93 -3.77
C THR A 28 16.46 -1.63 -5.26
N LEU A 29 15.57 -0.79 -5.82
CA LEU A 29 15.68 -0.35 -7.21
C LEU A 29 16.96 0.45 -7.48
N ASN A 30 17.38 1.25 -6.51
CA ASN A 30 18.61 2.06 -6.57
C ASN A 30 19.46 1.81 -5.32
N PRO A 31 20.80 1.92 -5.40
CA PRO A 31 21.66 1.71 -4.26
C PRO A 31 21.54 2.82 -3.19
N GLY A 32 21.91 2.49 -1.96
CA GLY A 32 22.14 3.45 -0.88
C GLY A 32 21.00 3.64 0.12
N TYR A 33 20.02 2.75 0.14
CA TYR A 33 18.99 2.65 1.18
C TYR A 33 18.59 1.18 1.37
N GLU A 34 17.83 0.89 2.40
CA GLU A 34 17.26 -0.42 2.72
C GLU A 34 15.74 -0.29 2.88
N LEU A 35 14.99 -1.33 2.52
CA LEU A 35 13.53 -1.34 2.57
C LEU A 35 13.02 -2.02 3.86
N LYS A 36 13.32 -1.42 5.01
CA LYS A 36 12.89 -1.95 6.32
C LYS A 36 11.40 -1.80 6.54
N LEU A 37 10.82 -2.67 7.35
CA LEU A 37 9.42 -2.61 7.80
C LEU A 37 8.41 -2.59 6.64
N ASN A 38 8.68 -3.36 5.59
CA ASN A 38 7.87 -3.31 4.37
C ASN A 38 7.72 -1.88 3.80
N SER A 39 8.70 -1.00 4.03
CA SER A 39 8.73 0.27 3.30
C SER A 39 8.96 0.00 1.81
N TYR A 40 8.49 0.87 0.97
CA TYR A 40 8.56 0.63 -0.46
C TYR A 40 9.28 1.73 -1.24
N ASP A 41 9.92 1.32 -2.31
CA ASP A 41 10.38 2.14 -3.42
C ASP A 41 9.55 1.82 -4.67
N LEU A 42 9.97 2.36 -5.82
CA LEU A 42 9.28 2.10 -7.09
C LEU A 42 9.33 0.62 -7.49
N GLY A 43 10.39 -0.13 -7.12
CA GLY A 43 10.52 -1.55 -7.44
C GLY A 43 9.41 -2.39 -6.80
N VAL A 44 9.09 -2.11 -5.55
CA VAL A 44 7.99 -2.78 -4.82
C VAL A 44 6.64 -2.50 -5.50
N ASP A 45 6.42 -1.28 -5.94
CA ASP A 45 5.17 -0.87 -6.56
C ASP A 45 5.02 -1.38 -8.01
N ILE A 46 6.15 -1.55 -8.74
CA ILE A 46 6.16 -2.20 -10.06
C ILE A 46 5.68 -3.64 -9.97
N GLU A 47 6.16 -4.41 -8.98
CA GLU A 47 5.69 -5.78 -8.76
C GLU A 47 4.21 -5.83 -8.39
N LEU A 48 3.75 -4.92 -7.53
CA LEU A 48 2.34 -4.80 -7.17
C LEU A 48 1.47 -4.52 -8.41
N TYR A 49 1.90 -3.57 -9.24
CA TYR A 49 1.16 -3.24 -10.47
C TYR A 49 1.09 -4.44 -11.43
N ASP A 50 2.22 -5.12 -11.67
CA ASP A 50 2.27 -6.33 -12.52
C ASP A 50 1.34 -7.42 -11.94
N ALA A 51 1.34 -7.63 -10.62
CA ALA A 51 0.47 -8.62 -9.98
C ALA A 51 -1.01 -8.29 -10.18
N ILE A 52 -1.42 -7.03 -10.03
CA ILE A 52 -2.81 -6.59 -10.25
C ILE A 52 -3.23 -6.84 -11.71
N GLN A 53 -2.37 -6.49 -12.68
CA GLN A 53 -2.68 -6.70 -14.09
C GLN A 53 -2.77 -8.20 -14.44
N ARG A 54 -1.92 -9.05 -13.87
CA ARG A 54 -2.00 -10.51 -14.06
C ARG A 54 -3.28 -11.07 -13.48
N LEU A 55 -3.65 -10.67 -12.27
CA LEU A 55 -4.92 -11.08 -11.66
C LEU A 55 -6.11 -10.72 -12.55
N ARG A 56 -6.11 -9.52 -13.15
CA ARG A 56 -7.20 -9.07 -14.02
C ARG A 56 -7.31 -9.87 -15.32
N PHE A 57 -6.19 -10.13 -15.97
CA PHE A 57 -6.17 -10.60 -17.35
C PHE A 57 -5.77 -12.06 -17.50
N GLU A 58 -4.98 -12.61 -16.58
CA GLU A 58 -4.55 -14.00 -16.59
C GLU A 58 -5.41 -14.89 -15.66
N HIS A 59 -6.07 -14.26 -14.63
CA HIS A 59 -6.86 -14.99 -13.62
C HIS A 59 -8.27 -14.40 -13.43
N PRO A 60 -9.10 -14.38 -14.47
CA PRO A 60 -10.45 -13.82 -14.39
C PRO A 60 -11.39 -14.63 -13.47
N GLU A 61 -11.01 -15.85 -13.08
CA GLU A 61 -11.71 -16.68 -12.10
C GLU A 61 -11.58 -16.14 -10.66
N VAL A 62 -10.55 -15.32 -10.37
CA VAL A 62 -10.34 -14.72 -9.06
C VAL A 62 -11.37 -13.63 -8.82
N GLY A 63 -12.22 -13.83 -7.82
CA GLY A 63 -13.22 -12.86 -7.38
C GLY A 63 -12.85 -12.09 -6.13
N CYS A 64 -11.84 -12.57 -5.38
CA CYS A 64 -11.37 -11.92 -4.15
C CYS A 64 -9.84 -11.92 -4.10
N VAL A 65 -9.26 -10.77 -3.78
CA VAL A 65 -7.81 -10.59 -3.57
C VAL A 65 -7.57 -10.15 -2.13
N VAL A 66 -6.88 -10.97 -1.37
CA VAL A 66 -6.50 -10.68 0.01
C VAL A 66 -5.08 -10.13 0.02
N MET A 67 -4.94 -8.84 0.29
CA MET A 67 -3.64 -8.18 0.49
C MET A 67 -3.26 -8.27 1.96
N CYS A 68 -2.10 -8.83 2.26
CA CYS A 68 -1.61 -9.03 3.63
C CYS A 68 -0.10 -8.80 3.71
N SER A 69 0.47 -8.94 4.90
CA SER A 69 1.91 -8.89 5.13
C SER A 69 2.42 -10.21 5.70
N ASN A 70 3.57 -10.67 5.21
CA ASN A 70 4.28 -11.81 5.78
C ASN A 70 5.20 -11.41 6.95
N LYS A 71 5.41 -10.10 7.18
CA LYS A 71 6.21 -9.64 8.32
C LYS A 71 5.34 -9.53 9.58
N PRO A 72 5.84 -9.98 10.74
CA PRO A 72 5.11 -9.85 12.00
C PRO A 72 5.01 -8.39 12.45
N ASN A 73 3.88 -8.01 13.01
CA ASN A 73 3.63 -6.71 13.65
C ASN A 73 3.81 -5.47 12.74
N VAL A 74 3.92 -5.67 11.44
CA VAL A 74 3.97 -4.58 10.46
C VAL A 74 3.26 -4.99 9.18
N PHE A 75 2.35 -4.14 8.74
CA PHE A 75 1.80 -4.25 7.39
C PHE A 75 2.71 -3.54 6.40
N CYS A 76 2.86 -2.22 6.54
CA CYS A 76 3.72 -1.41 5.67
C CYS A 76 4.01 -0.05 6.29
N ALA A 77 5.28 0.32 6.37
CA ALA A 77 5.72 1.63 6.87
C ALA A 77 5.60 2.78 5.84
N GLY A 78 5.11 2.48 4.63
CA GLY A 78 4.94 3.47 3.57
C GLY A 78 6.17 3.68 2.69
N ALA A 79 6.19 4.79 1.97
CA ALA A 79 7.29 5.14 1.07
C ALA A 79 8.61 5.27 1.82
N ASN A 80 9.69 4.74 1.24
CA ASN A 80 11.00 4.80 1.89
C ASN A 80 11.56 6.23 1.93
N ILE A 81 11.62 6.80 3.13
CA ILE A 81 12.03 8.20 3.35
C ILE A 81 13.49 8.44 2.92
N ARG A 82 14.38 7.45 3.12
CA ARG A 82 15.79 7.58 2.71
C ARG A 82 15.92 7.60 1.19
N MET A 83 15.15 6.77 0.49
CA MET A 83 15.04 6.80 -0.97
C MET A 83 14.56 8.17 -1.43
N LEU A 84 13.45 8.68 -0.88
CA LEU A 84 12.92 9.99 -1.23
C LEU A 84 13.92 11.13 -0.97
N GLY A 85 14.63 11.10 0.16
CA GLY A 85 15.63 12.10 0.50
C GLY A 85 16.81 12.18 -0.48
N LYS A 86 17.17 11.03 -1.08
CA LYS A 86 18.29 10.92 -2.04
C LYS A 86 17.87 11.09 -3.50
N SER A 87 16.57 11.02 -3.78
CA SER A 87 16.05 11.05 -5.15
C SER A 87 16.03 12.46 -5.75
N THR A 88 16.20 12.52 -7.06
CA THR A 88 15.98 13.74 -7.84
C THR A 88 14.50 14.13 -7.83
N HIS A 89 14.20 15.37 -8.19
CA HIS A 89 12.81 15.83 -8.31
C HIS A 89 12.02 14.98 -9.31
N ASP A 90 12.60 14.73 -10.49
CA ASP A 90 11.96 13.92 -11.53
C ASP A 90 11.62 12.51 -11.07
N HIS A 91 12.52 11.87 -10.31
CA HIS A 91 12.25 10.58 -9.72
C HIS A 91 11.08 10.62 -8.72
N LYS A 92 11.03 11.66 -7.87
CA LYS A 92 9.92 11.84 -6.91
C LYS A 92 8.58 12.00 -7.62
N VAL A 93 8.54 12.81 -8.69
CA VAL A 93 7.32 13.01 -9.50
C VAL A 93 6.88 11.70 -10.13
N ASN A 94 7.80 10.97 -10.77
CA ASN A 94 7.48 9.69 -11.40
C ASN A 94 7.08 8.61 -10.38
N PHE A 95 7.72 8.57 -9.22
CA PHE A 95 7.35 7.70 -8.11
C PHE A 95 5.91 7.98 -7.64
N CYS A 96 5.58 9.23 -7.35
CA CYS A 96 4.22 9.60 -6.93
C CYS A 96 3.19 9.29 -8.01
N LYS A 97 3.50 9.55 -9.28
CA LYS A 97 2.61 9.22 -10.39
C LYS A 97 2.33 7.72 -10.45
N PHE A 98 3.38 6.90 -10.48
CA PHE A 98 3.26 5.46 -10.60
C PHE A 98 2.49 4.85 -9.42
N THR A 99 2.81 5.27 -8.20
CA THR A 99 2.12 4.78 -7.00
C THR A 99 0.64 5.16 -6.98
N ASN A 100 0.26 6.33 -7.48
CA ASN A 100 -1.14 6.69 -7.68
C ASN A 100 -1.83 5.80 -8.74
N GLU A 101 -1.17 5.53 -9.86
CA GLU A 101 -1.69 4.65 -10.91
C GLU A 101 -1.93 3.22 -10.38
N THR A 102 -1.05 2.72 -9.52
CA THR A 102 -1.21 1.39 -8.89
C THR A 102 -2.46 1.35 -7.99
N ARG A 103 -2.66 2.37 -7.15
CA ARG A 103 -3.86 2.45 -6.27
C ARG A 103 -5.14 2.59 -7.09
N ASN A 104 -5.12 3.40 -8.13
CA ASN A 104 -6.23 3.51 -9.07
C ASN A 104 -6.49 2.19 -9.81
N GLY A 105 -5.43 1.43 -10.12
CA GLY A 105 -5.53 0.10 -10.73
C GLY A 105 -6.25 -0.92 -9.84
N ILE A 106 -6.08 -0.85 -8.51
CA ILE A 106 -6.85 -1.66 -7.55
C ILE A 106 -8.34 -1.32 -7.63
N GLU A 107 -8.67 -0.03 -7.60
CA GLU A 107 -10.06 0.44 -7.68
C GLU A 107 -10.72 0.09 -9.01
N ASP A 108 -9.98 0.26 -10.11
CA ASP A 108 -10.44 -0.11 -11.45
C ASP A 108 -10.67 -1.63 -11.59
N ALA A 109 -9.79 -2.46 -11.03
CA ALA A 109 -9.98 -3.91 -11.00
C ALA A 109 -11.22 -4.31 -10.20
N SER A 110 -11.47 -3.65 -9.08
CA SER A 110 -12.66 -3.89 -8.27
C SER A 110 -13.95 -3.49 -9.00
N GLU A 111 -13.95 -2.38 -9.69
CA GLU A 111 -15.12 -1.84 -10.38
C GLU A 111 -15.42 -2.58 -11.70
N ASN A 112 -14.38 -2.83 -12.49
CA ASN A 112 -14.53 -3.27 -13.87
C ASN A 112 -14.13 -4.73 -14.13
N SER A 113 -13.44 -5.40 -13.19
CA SER A 113 -12.99 -6.80 -13.34
C SER A 113 -13.60 -7.75 -12.30
N ARG A 114 -14.56 -7.30 -11.50
CA ARG A 114 -15.27 -8.07 -10.46
C ARG A 114 -14.34 -8.68 -9.39
N GLN A 115 -13.16 -8.12 -9.21
CA GLN A 115 -12.18 -8.57 -8.23
C GLN A 115 -12.25 -7.69 -6.99
N LYS A 116 -12.78 -8.20 -5.89
CA LYS A 116 -12.85 -7.45 -4.63
C LYS A 116 -11.55 -7.57 -3.84
N PHE A 117 -11.02 -6.45 -3.42
CA PHE A 117 -9.78 -6.37 -2.66
C PHE A 117 -10.05 -6.18 -1.17
N ILE A 118 -9.45 -7.04 -0.35
CA ILE A 118 -9.49 -6.98 1.11
C ILE A 118 -8.06 -6.74 1.59
N CYS A 119 -7.84 -5.69 2.38
CA CYS A 119 -6.56 -5.45 3.03
C CYS A 119 -6.62 -5.97 4.47
N ALA A 120 -5.83 -7.00 4.77
CA ALA A 120 -5.70 -7.59 6.10
C ALA A 120 -4.45 -7.01 6.79
N ILE A 121 -4.66 -6.07 7.70
CA ILE A 121 -3.60 -5.35 8.42
C ILE A 121 -3.29 -6.09 9.71
N ASN A 122 -2.09 -6.69 9.80
CA ASN A 122 -1.59 -7.47 10.92
C ASN A 122 -0.53 -6.74 11.76
N GLY A 123 -0.50 -5.42 11.71
CA GLY A 123 0.48 -4.60 12.39
C GLY A 123 0.32 -3.12 12.03
N THR A 124 1.40 -2.36 12.08
CA THR A 124 1.38 -0.95 11.73
C THR A 124 1.24 -0.76 10.21
N ALA A 125 0.30 0.08 9.80
CA ALA A 125 0.18 0.61 8.44
C ALA A 125 0.27 2.14 8.49
N ALA A 126 1.39 2.70 8.01
CA ALA A 126 1.66 4.13 8.11
C ALA A 126 1.86 4.78 6.74
N GLY A 127 1.40 6.01 6.61
CA GLY A 127 1.59 6.79 5.39
C GLY A 127 1.09 6.07 4.14
N GLY A 128 1.94 5.97 3.13
CA GLY A 128 1.62 5.25 1.91
C GLY A 128 1.22 3.78 2.08
N GLY A 129 1.58 3.15 3.21
CA GLY A 129 1.11 1.80 3.57
C GLY A 129 -0.37 1.80 3.92
N TYR A 130 -0.84 2.82 4.65
CA TYR A 130 -2.26 2.98 4.91
C TYR A 130 -3.00 3.50 3.67
N GLU A 131 -2.38 4.35 2.85
CA GLU A 131 -2.94 4.79 1.57
C GLU A 131 -3.21 3.60 0.62
N LEU A 132 -2.33 2.58 0.64
CA LEU A 132 -2.55 1.32 -0.09
C LEU A 132 -3.80 0.60 0.41
N ALA A 133 -3.95 0.46 1.73
CA ALA A 133 -5.14 -0.15 2.33
C ALA A 133 -6.42 0.64 2.00
N LEU A 134 -6.37 1.97 1.99
CA LEU A 134 -7.49 2.83 1.64
C LEU A 134 -7.99 2.61 0.20
N ALA A 135 -7.11 2.19 -0.71
CA ALA A 135 -7.47 1.90 -2.10
C ALA A 135 -8.28 0.59 -2.25
N THR A 136 -8.19 -0.35 -1.32
CA THR A 136 -8.94 -1.62 -1.35
C THR A 136 -10.43 -1.43 -1.07
N ASP A 137 -11.26 -2.46 -1.26
CA ASP A 137 -12.69 -2.40 -0.93
C ASP A 137 -12.94 -2.46 0.57
N TYR A 138 -12.24 -3.37 1.25
CA TYR A 138 -12.40 -3.61 2.69
C TYR A 138 -11.05 -3.56 3.40
N ILE A 139 -11.04 -3.01 4.61
CA ILE A 139 -9.89 -3.01 5.50
C ILE A 139 -10.28 -3.81 6.75
N MET A 140 -9.46 -4.80 7.07
CA MET A 140 -9.55 -5.58 8.29
C MET A 140 -8.30 -5.28 9.12
N LEU A 141 -8.48 -4.63 10.26
CA LEU A 141 -7.40 -4.37 11.21
C LEU A 141 -7.51 -5.38 12.35
N ILE A 142 -6.42 -6.06 12.66
CA ILE A 142 -6.39 -6.99 13.80
C ILE A 142 -6.56 -6.23 15.11
N ASP A 143 -7.41 -6.75 16.00
CA ASP A 143 -7.64 -6.21 17.33
C ASP A 143 -6.67 -6.86 18.35
N ASP A 144 -5.40 -6.49 18.28
CA ASP A 144 -4.33 -6.97 19.17
C ASP A 144 -3.84 -5.90 20.16
N GLY A 145 -4.46 -4.72 20.15
CA GLY A 145 -4.07 -3.60 20.97
C GLY A 145 -2.76 -2.90 20.56
N ALA A 146 -2.08 -3.38 19.51
CA ALA A 146 -0.80 -2.84 19.02
C ALA A 146 -0.87 -2.36 17.57
N SER A 147 -1.67 -3.01 16.75
CA SER A 147 -1.83 -2.66 15.33
C SER A 147 -2.54 -1.32 15.15
N THR A 148 -1.99 -0.47 14.27
CA THR A 148 -2.45 0.90 14.09
C THR A 148 -2.38 1.34 12.65
N VAL A 149 -3.20 2.35 12.31
CA VAL A 149 -3.16 3.05 11.02
C VAL A 149 -2.88 4.53 11.22
N SER A 150 -2.12 5.16 10.31
CA SER A 150 -1.78 6.59 10.40
C SER A 150 -1.47 7.21 9.04
N LEU A 151 -1.64 8.52 8.94
CA LEU A 151 -1.16 9.35 7.81
C LEU A 151 -0.25 10.47 8.38
N PRO A 152 0.98 10.14 8.81
CA PRO A 152 1.83 11.05 9.57
C PRO A 152 2.73 11.93 8.70
N GLU A 153 2.45 12.04 7.40
CA GLU A 153 3.33 12.75 6.45
C GLU A 153 3.44 14.24 6.76
N LEU A 154 2.34 14.87 7.17
CA LEU A 154 2.35 16.30 7.46
C LEU A 154 3.22 16.65 8.68
N PRO A 155 3.03 16.04 9.87
CA PRO A 155 3.86 16.36 11.02
C PRO A 155 5.31 15.89 10.92
N LEU A 156 5.60 14.83 10.16
CA LEU A 156 6.96 14.29 10.04
C LEU A 156 7.76 14.85 8.87
N LEU A 157 7.09 15.16 7.75
CA LEU A 157 7.75 15.49 6.48
C LEU A 157 7.30 16.83 5.89
N ALA A 158 6.34 17.52 6.52
CA ALA A 158 5.71 18.75 6.04
C ALA A 158 5.13 18.62 4.61
N VAL A 159 4.62 17.43 4.26
CA VAL A 159 3.94 17.14 3.00
C VAL A 159 2.60 16.47 3.28
N LEU A 160 1.65 16.59 2.36
CA LEU A 160 0.40 15.84 2.42
C LEU A 160 0.61 14.39 1.96
N PRO A 161 -0.24 13.44 2.42
CA PRO A 161 -0.29 12.09 1.84
C PRO A 161 -0.43 12.14 0.32
N GLY A 162 0.53 11.52 -0.39
CA GLY A 162 0.75 11.77 -1.82
C GLY A 162 0.02 10.82 -2.77
N THR A 163 -0.59 9.74 -2.25
CA THR A 163 -1.23 8.71 -3.09
C THR A 163 -2.74 8.59 -2.89
N GLY A 164 -3.39 9.72 -2.64
CA GLY A 164 -4.83 9.85 -2.59
C GLY A 164 -5.47 9.42 -1.26
N GLY A 165 -4.68 9.32 -0.19
CA GLY A 165 -5.14 8.87 1.13
C GLY A 165 -6.23 9.75 1.71
N LEU A 166 -6.05 11.09 1.71
CA LEU A 166 -7.05 12.02 2.25
C LEU A 166 -8.35 11.98 1.45
N THR A 167 -8.29 11.94 0.13
CA THR A 167 -9.47 11.80 -0.73
C THR A 167 -10.22 10.51 -0.42
N ARG A 168 -9.53 9.37 -0.36
CA ARG A 168 -10.17 8.09 -0.04
C ARG A 168 -10.71 8.03 1.37
N LEU A 169 -10.04 8.64 2.33
CA LEU A 169 -10.50 8.71 3.71
C LEU A 169 -11.85 9.43 3.81
N VAL A 170 -12.01 10.54 3.10
CA VAL A 170 -13.26 11.32 3.08
C VAL A 170 -14.29 10.72 2.14
N ASP A 171 -13.95 10.53 0.87
CA ASP A 171 -14.93 10.18 -0.16
C ASP A 171 -15.30 8.70 -0.17
N LYS A 172 -14.33 7.81 0.07
CA LYS A 172 -14.56 6.37 0.06
C LYS A 172 -14.93 5.82 1.44
N ARG A 173 -14.23 6.24 2.49
CA ARG A 173 -14.45 5.76 3.87
C ARG A 173 -15.45 6.63 4.65
N LYS A 174 -15.91 7.75 4.09
CA LYS A 174 -16.94 8.63 4.66
C LYS A 174 -16.54 9.23 6.02
N VAL A 175 -15.25 9.42 6.26
CA VAL A 175 -14.76 10.15 7.42
C VAL A 175 -15.06 11.64 7.23
N ARG A 176 -15.58 12.31 8.26
CA ARG A 176 -15.84 13.75 8.22
C ARG A 176 -14.53 14.51 7.98
N HIS A 177 -14.60 15.61 7.20
CA HIS A 177 -13.42 16.43 6.86
C HIS A 177 -12.64 16.88 8.09
N ASP A 178 -13.31 17.39 9.12
CA ASP A 178 -12.67 17.86 10.36
C ASP A 178 -11.93 16.72 11.11
N ARG A 179 -12.42 15.49 11.02
CA ARG A 179 -11.76 14.33 11.60
C ARG A 179 -10.57 13.87 10.75
N ALA A 180 -10.69 13.95 9.43
CA ALA A 180 -9.58 13.65 8.52
C ALA A 180 -8.44 14.67 8.71
N ASP A 181 -8.75 15.96 8.91
CA ASP A 181 -7.77 17.00 9.20
C ASP A 181 -6.99 16.73 10.50
N VAL A 182 -7.70 16.35 11.56
CA VAL A 182 -7.06 15.94 12.82
C VAL A 182 -6.20 14.70 12.62
N PHE A 183 -6.71 13.68 11.94
CA PHE A 183 -6.01 12.43 11.70
C PHE A 183 -4.69 12.62 10.96
N CYS A 184 -4.65 13.46 9.92
CA CYS A 184 -3.42 13.70 9.16
C CYS A 184 -2.43 14.66 9.86
N THR A 185 -2.81 15.29 10.97
CA THR A 185 -1.92 16.17 11.76
C THR A 185 -1.32 15.47 12.98
N THR A 186 -1.67 14.21 13.22
CA THR A 186 -1.13 13.43 14.34
C THR A 186 -0.02 12.48 13.88
N THR A 187 0.96 12.22 14.75
CA THR A 187 2.01 11.21 14.53
C THR A 187 1.58 9.83 15.05
N GLU A 188 0.65 9.79 16.00
CA GLU A 188 0.21 8.59 16.65
C GLU A 188 -0.75 7.81 15.75
N GLY A 189 -0.58 6.50 15.69
CA GLY A 189 -1.49 5.62 14.96
C GLY A 189 -2.81 5.43 15.71
N MET A 190 -3.91 5.35 14.96
CA MET A 190 -5.24 5.00 15.48
C MET A 190 -5.49 3.49 15.37
N ARG A 191 -6.28 2.98 16.30
CA ARG A 191 -6.75 1.59 16.39
C ARG A 191 -8.18 1.45 15.92
#